data_5878be76a1453fc35d79bad4fa71e217
#
_entry.id   5878be76a1453fc35d79bad4fa71e217
#
_cell.length_a   1.000
_cell.length_b   1.000
_cell.length_c   1.000
_cell.angle_alpha   90.00
_cell.angle_beta   90.00
_cell.angle_gamma   90.00
#
_symmetry.space_group_name_H-M   'P 1'
#
loop_
_entity.id
_entity.type
_entity.pdbx_description
1 polymer ?
#
loop_
_entity_poly.entity_id
_entity_poly.type
_entity_poly.pdbx_seq_one_letter_code
_entity_poly.pdbx_strand_id
1 'polypeptide(L)'
;MGKTYKANATTTSQRINILSDVPCNQLLVASHESSQGGQPVYFRIGNSTVSVTVPTAGTPQYCFVAVPGTSRVYTVPQQFTPTDGLYIAFATETTTAECYFTPGEGL
;
A
#
# COMPACT_ATOMS: atom_id res chain seq x y z
N MET A 1 2.00 9.89 -14.78
CA MET A 1 1.45 9.55 -13.44
C MET A 1 0.20 8.70 -13.62
N GLY A 2 0.08 7.66 -12.84
CA GLY A 2 -1.10 6.81 -12.87
C GLY A 2 -2.25 7.36 -12.03
N LYS A 3 -3.33 6.61 -12.02
CA LYS A 3 -4.51 6.94 -11.21
C LYS A 3 -4.26 6.57 -9.76
N THR A 4 -4.87 7.32 -8.84
CA THR A 4 -4.78 7.03 -7.42
C THR A 4 -5.82 5.99 -7.02
N TYR A 5 -5.39 4.95 -6.34
CA TYR A 5 -6.24 3.90 -5.79
C TYR A 5 -6.46 4.17 -4.30
N LYS A 6 -7.71 4.17 -3.88
CA LYS A 6 -8.06 4.29 -2.47
C LYS A 6 -8.24 2.89 -1.89
N ALA A 7 -7.62 2.64 -0.76
CA ALA A 7 -7.73 1.38 -0.04
C ALA A 7 -8.32 1.63 1.34
N ASN A 8 -9.37 0.89 1.67
CA ASN A 8 -9.94 0.89 3.02
C ASN A 8 -9.41 -0.35 3.74
N ALA A 9 -8.35 -0.17 4.50
CA ALA A 9 -7.69 -1.27 5.19
C ALA A 9 -8.46 -1.67 6.44
N THR A 10 -8.58 -2.97 6.66
CA THR A 10 -9.18 -3.56 7.85
C THR A 10 -8.15 -4.46 8.54
N THR A 11 -8.53 -5.11 9.62
CA THR A 11 -7.63 -6.04 10.32
C THR A 11 -7.35 -7.32 9.53
N THR A 12 -8.12 -7.58 8.48
CA THR A 12 -7.90 -8.72 7.59
C THR A 12 -7.10 -8.26 6.37
N SER A 13 -6.08 -9.02 6.00
CA SER A 13 -5.29 -8.72 4.80
C SER A 13 -6.17 -8.73 3.56
N GLN A 14 -6.11 -7.66 2.78
CA GLN A 14 -6.83 -7.50 1.51
C GLN A 14 -5.81 -7.17 0.43
N ARG A 15 -6.20 -7.36 -0.83
CA ARG A 15 -5.33 -7.07 -1.97
C ARG A 15 -6.00 -6.16 -2.96
N ILE A 16 -5.20 -5.34 -3.61
CA ILE A 16 -5.63 -4.48 -4.70
C ILE A 16 -4.62 -4.59 -5.84
N ASN A 17 -5.10 -4.67 -7.07
CA ASN A 17 -4.24 -4.70 -8.24
C ASN A 17 -4.01 -3.27 -8.72
N ILE A 18 -2.76 -2.84 -8.74
CA ILE A 18 -2.39 -1.49 -9.16
C ILE A 18 -1.90 -1.54 -10.61
N LEU A 19 -2.61 -0.86 -11.48
CA LEU A 19 -2.26 -0.70 -12.89
C LEU A 19 -1.82 0.74 -13.15
N SER A 20 -1.02 0.94 -14.19
CA SER A 20 -0.59 2.27 -14.59
C SER A 20 -0.75 2.43 -16.09
N ASP A 21 -1.18 3.62 -16.54
CA ASP A 21 -1.38 3.92 -17.95
C ASP A 21 -0.07 3.83 -18.75
N VAL A 22 1.05 4.11 -18.12
CA VAL A 22 2.38 3.95 -18.71
C VAL A 22 3.25 3.13 -17.77
N PRO A 23 4.22 2.36 -18.28
CA PRO A 23 5.12 1.59 -17.41
C PRO A 23 5.87 2.50 -16.46
N CYS A 24 5.84 2.17 -15.17
CA CYS A 24 6.54 2.93 -14.13
C CYS A 24 6.86 2.01 -12.95
N ASN A 25 7.82 2.42 -12.13
CA ASN A 25 8.29 1.60 -11.01
C ASN A 25 8.30 2.35 -9.67
N GLN A 26 7.62 3.48 -9.60
CA GLN A 26 7.48 4.20 -8.33
C GLN A 26 6.05 4.14 -7.84
N LEU A 27 5.89 4.15 -6.54
CA LEU A 27 4.58 4.12 -5.89
C LEU A 27 4.56 5.17 -4.79
N LEU A 28 3.65 6.12 -4.92
CA LEU A 28 3.37 7.08 -3.85
C LEU A 28 2.33 6.46 -2.92
N VAL A 29 2.67 6.35 -1.65
CA VAL A 29 1.77 5.83 -0.62
C VAL A 29 1.45 6.97 0.33
N ALA A 30 0.17 7.32 0.44
CA ALA A 30 -0.31 8.35 1.34
C ALA A 30 -1.33 7.75 2.30
N SER A 31 -1.14 7.96 3.59
CA SER A 31 -2.05 7.48 4.62
C SER A 31 -2.84 8.64 5.18
N HIS A 32 -4.17 8.48 5.23
CA HIS A 32 -5.07 9.51 5.74
C HIS A 32 -4.96 9.58 7.26
N GLU A 33 -4.83 10.80 7.79
CA GLU A 33 -4.92 11.02 9.22
C GLU A 33 -6.39 11.16 9.59
N SER A 34 -6.89 10.24 10.40
CA SER A 34 -8.28 10.33 10.84
C SER A 34 -8.37 11.19 12.09
N SER A 35 -9.52 11.86 12.26
CA SER A 35 -9.81 12.64 13.46
C SER A 35 -9.90 11.78 14.72
N GLN A 36 -9.90 10.47 14.59
CA GLN A 36 -9.96 9.52 15.70
C GLN A 36 -8.62 8.86 15.99
N GLY A 37 -7.51 9.50 15.60
CA GLY A 37 -6.18 8.98 15.87
C GLY A 37 -5.79 7.82 14.99
N GLY A 38 -5.71 8.03 13.71
CA GLY A 38 -5.51 7.03 12.68
C GLY A 38 -4.58 5.85 12.98
N GLN A 39 -4.79 4.79 12.26
CA GLN A 39 -4.03 3.54 12.36
C GLN A 39 -2.93 3.50 11.33
N PRO A 40 -1.74 2.98 11.64
CA PRO A 40 -0.79 2.63 10.59
C PRO A 40 -1.39 1.56 9.67
N VAL A 41 -1.11 1.67 8.40
CA VAL A 41 -1.46 0.64 7.42
C VAL A 41 -0.20 -0.14 7.09
N TYR A 42 -0.22 -1.43 7.32
CA TYR A 42 0.89 -2.31 6.97
C TYR A 42 0.62 -2.87 5.57
N PHE A 43 1.60 -2.80 4.69
CA PHE A 43 1.39 -3.24 3.32
C PHE A 43 2.60 -3.97 2.75
N ARG A 44 2.33 -4.78 1.74
CA ARG A 44 3.34 -5.53 0.99
C ARG A 44 3.01 -5.47 -0.49
N ILE A 45 4.06 -5.40 -1.31
CA ILE A 45 3.93 -5.35 -2.76
C ILE A 45 4.38 -6.71 -3.31
N GLY A 46 3.60 -7.28 -4.21
CA GLY A 46 3.93 -8.57 -4.78
C GLY A 46 3.00 -9.00 -5.90
N ASN A 47 2.87 -10.30 -6.08
CA ASN A 47 2.03 -10.90 -7.11
C ASN A 47 0.59 -11.11 -6.60
N SER A 48 -0.22 -11.80 -7.40
CA SER A 48 -1.64 -12.02 -7.10
C SER A 48 -1.91 -12.85 -5.83
N THR A 49 -0.88 -13.41 -5.21
CA THR A 49 -1.01 -14.19 -3.98
C THR A 49 -0.43 -13.48 -2.76
N VAL A 50 0.05 -12.25 -2.93
CA VAL A 50 0.67 -11.50 -1.82
C VAL A 50 -0.31 -11.32 -0.67
N SER A 51 0.18 -11.48 0.54
CA SER A 51 -0.57 -11.19 1.76
C SER A 51 0.33 -10.49 2.76
N VAL A 52 -0.25 -9.79 3.71
CA VAL A 52 0.49 -9.10 4.75
C VAL A 52 0.01 -9.57 6.12
N THR A 53 0.96 -9.79 7.02
CA THR A 53 0.69 -10.08 8.42
C THR A 53 1.16 -8.90 9.25
N VAL A 54 0.33 -8.40 10.13
CA VAL A 54 0.67 -7.27 11.00
C VAL A 54 1.71 -7.75 12.02
N PRO A 55 2.87 -7.06 12.12
CA PRO A 55 3.87 -7.44 13.11
C PRO A 55 3.37 -7.17 14.52
N THR A 56 3.80 -8.01 15.45
CA THR A 56 3.56 -7.80 16.89
C THR A 56 4.89 -7.65 17.60
N ALA A 57 4.86 -7.19 18.84
CA ALA A 57 6.07 -7.01 19.61
C ALA A 57 6.81 -8.37 19.74
N GLY A 58 8.07 -8.40 19.33
CA GLY A 58 8.89 -9.61 19.33
C GLY A 58 8.68 -10.56 18.16
N THR A 59 7.74 -10.26 17.24
CA THR A 59 7.47 -11.08 16.06
C THR A 59 7.53 -10.21 14.80
N PRO A 60 8.71 -10.08 14.17
CA PRO A 60 8.83 -9.26 12.96
C PRO A 60 8.15 -9.91 11.77
N GLN A 61 7.66 -9.08 10.84
CA GLN A 61 7.02 -9.52 9.62
C GLN A 61 7.57 -8.72 8.44
N TYR A 62 7.48 -9.29 7.24
CA TYR A 62 7.90 -8.61 6.01
C TYR A 62 6.78 -7.67 5.55
N CYS A 63 6.92 -6.40 5.86
CA CYS A 63 5.95 -5.40 5.44
C CYS A 63 6.55 -4.00 5.52
N PHE A 64 5.93 -3.07 4.79
CA PHE A 64 6.13 -1.64 4.98
C PHE A 64 5.03 -1.10 5.87
N VAL A 65 5.26 0.06 6.45
CA VAL A 65 4.25 0.74 7.26
C VAL A 65 3.98 2.13 6.72
N ALA A 66 2.69 2.45 6.52
CA ALA A 66 2.25 3.78 6.16
C ALA A 66 1.73 4.45 7.44
N VAL A 67 2.48 5.45 7.92
CA VAL A 67 2.14 6.17 9.15
C VAL A 67 1.04 7.18 8.85
N PRO A 68 0.00 7.30 9.71
CA PRO A 68 -1.10 8.24 9.47
C PRO A 68 -0.61 9.68 9.24
N GLY A 69 -1.22 10.34 8.27
CA GLY A 69 -0.89 11.73 7.95
C GLY A 69 0.40 11.92 7.16
N THR A 70 1.03 10.85 6.67
CA THR A 70 2.27 10.93 5.91
C THR A 70 2.10 10.42 4.48
N SER A 71 3.03 10.82 3.62
CA SER A 71 3.15 10.27 2.28
C SER A 71 4.61 9.94 1.99
N ARG A 72 4.83 8.90 1.18
CA ARG A 72 6.16 8.43 0.88
C ARG A 72 6.21 7.77 -0.49
N VAL A 73 7.34 7.94 -1.20
CA VAL A 73 7.56 7.32 -2.50
C VAL A 73 8.44 6.10 -2.33
N TYR A 74 8.02 5.00 -2.92
CA TYR A 74 8.77 3.74 -2.96
C TYR A 74 9.13 3.41 -4.39
N THR A 75 10.34 2.90 -4.59
CA THR A 75 10.78 2.35 -5.87
C THR A 75 10.70 0.83 -5.77
N VAL A 76 10.03 0.20 -6.74
CA VAL A 76 9.84 -1.25 -6.74
C VAL A 76 10.61 -1.88 -7.91
N PRO A 77 11.07 -3.13 -7.78
CA PRO A 77 11.87 -3.78 -8.82
C PRO A 77 11.10 -4.12 -10.09
N GLN A 78 9.78 -4.27 -9.99
CA GLN A 78 8.91 -4.55 -11.13
C GLN A 78 8.11 -3.31 -11.51
N GLN A 79 7.68 -3.24 -12.76
CA GLN A 79 6.93 -2.09 -13.24
C GLN A 79 5.43 -2.30 -13.11
N PHE A 80 4.74 -1.21 -12.79
CA PHE A 80 3.30 -1.11 -12.99
C PHE A 80 3.03 -0.86 -14.45
N THR A 81 2.18 -1.67 -15.06
CA THR A 81 1.84 -1.56 -16.48
C THR A 81 0.33 -1.52 -16.65
N PRO A 82 -0.19 -1.20 -17.87
CA PRO A 82 -1.63 -1.22 -18.10
C PRO A 82 -2.28 -2.60 -17.99
N THR A 83 -1.51 -3.67 -18.18
CA THR A 83 -2.05 -5.04 -18.23
C THR A 83 -1.55 -5.92 -17.10
N ASP A 84 -0.29 -5.75 -16.70
CA ASP A 84 0.37 -6.57 -15.68
C ASP A 84 0.77 -5.70 -14.50
N GLY A 85 -0.22 -5.30 -13.73
CA GLY A 85 0.03 -4.51 -12.53
C GLY A 85 0.65 -5.34 -11.42
N LEU A 86 1.08 -4.65 -10.37
CA LEU A 86 1.49 -5.28 -9.13
C LEU A 86 0.32 -5.28 -8.15
N TYR A 87 0.35 -6.23 -7.25
CA TYR A 87 -0.65 -6.33 -6.19
C TYR A 87 -0.08 -5.76 -4.90
N ILE A 88 -0.92 -5.08 -4.15
CA ILE A 88 -0.58 -4.58 -2.83
C ILE A 88 -1.53 -5.21 -1.84
N ALA A 89 -0.97 -5.92 -0.86
CA ALA A 89 -1.72 -6.42 0.29
C ALA A 89 -1.62 -5.39 1.41
N PHE A 90 -2.71 -5.13 2.11
CA PHE A 90 -2.73 -4.12 3.16
C PHE A 90 -3.64 -4.57 4.31
N ALA A 91 -3.28 -4.16 5.53
CA ALA A 91 -4.03 -4.46 6.74
C ALA A 91 -3.71 -3.47 7.83
N THR A 92 -4.61 -3.34 8.80
CA THR A 92 -4.43 -2.54 10.01
C THR A 92 -4.36 -3.45 11.24
N GLU A 93 -3.98 -2.87 12.37
CA GLU A 93 -3.82 -3.64 13.61
C GLU A 93 -5.14 -3.81 14.37
N THR A 94 -5.92 -2.75 14.55
CA THR A 94 -7.09 -2.80 15.44
C THR A 94 -8.37 -2.29 14.80
N THR A 95 -8.33 -1.28 13.94
CA THR A 95 -9.52 -0.67 13.33
C THR A 95 -9.27 -0.45 11.84
N THR A 96 -10.18 0.28 11.19
CA THR A 96 -10.02 0.60 9.77
C THR A 96 -9.18 1.84 9.57
N ALA A 97 -8.55 1.94 8.40
CA ALA A 97 -7.81 3.14 7.98
C ALA A 97 -7.87 3.27 6.47
N GLU A 98 -7.75 4.50 5.97
CA GLU A 98 -7.71 4.79 4.55
C GLU A 98 -6.27 5.03 4.11
N CYS A 99 -5.91 4.48 2.96
CA CYS A 99 -4.60 4.63 2.37
C CYS A 99 -4.74 4.80 0.86
N TYR A 100 -3.85 5.58 0.25
CA TYR A 100 -3.91 5.89 -1.18
C TYR A 100 -2.61 5.43 -1.83
N PHE A 101 -2.75 4.74 -2.96
CA PHE A 101 -1.61 4.24 -3.74
C PHE A 101 -1.66 4.84 -5.13
N THR A 102 -0.58 5.51 -5.55
CA THR A 102 -0.48 6.14 -6.86
C THR A 102 0.79 5.68 -7.56
N PRO A 103 0.69 4.88 -8.65
CA PRO A 103 1.88 4.54 -9.44
C PRO A 103 2.33 5.73 -10.27
N GLY A 104 3.64 5.84 -10.53
CA GLY A 104 4.14 6.94 -11.34
C GLY A 104 5.65 6.92 -11.50
N GLU A 105 6.15 7.94 -12.21
CA GLU A 105 7.56 8.22 -12.37
C GLU A 105 7.82 9.67 -12.00
N GLY A 106 9.00 9.95 -11.45
CA GLY A 106 9.34 11.30 -11.05
C GLY A 106 8.48 11.86 -9.92
N LEU A 107 7.96 10.97 -9.11
CA LEU A 107 7.13 11.35 -7.98
C LEU A 107 7.93 12.08 -6.89
#